data_1efb93cb1ed5eac1bad3bc1b60cf1ebd
#
_entry.id   1efb93cb1ed5eac1bad3bc1b60cf1ebd
#
_cell.length_a   1.000
_cell.length_b   1.000
_cell.length_c   1.000
_cell.angle_alpha   90.00
_cell.angle_beta   90.00
_cell.angle_gamma   90.00
#
_symmetry.space_group_name_H-M   'P 1'
#
loop_
_entity.id
_entity.type
_entity.pdbx_description
1 polymer ?
#
loop_
_entity_poly.entity_id
_entity_poly.type
_entity_poly.pdbx_seq_one_letter_code
_entity_poly.pdbx_strand_id
1 'polypeptide(L)'
;MTEEHPFAQYIRTLGKGRHGSRSFTRDEAFSAMSMILAGEIEPVQLGAFLMLLRVKEETAEELAGFVSAARQSFSQPDVVPKVDLDWSSYAGKRRQLPWYVLSALLLASRGISVFMHGMKSGGDRVHTVDALASLGISASNSLNDALDAVSKKGFAFMSFDVLSPKLQQIMNLRPLFGLRSPVHTIARMLNPASAQLSIQGIFHPGYLDSHQQAGKLLDENMVVFKGEGGEAERNPDLVCKVRTVLDGEMGEEEWPELFAVRHVKDEEMDVARIGKLWRGELDDEYGRMSVIGTAAIALKALKRISMNDAMEMAEEWWESRDVSFVGRLA
;
A
#
# COMPACT_ATOMS: atom_id res chain seq x y z
N MET A 1 40.30 -23.96 1.00
CA MET A 1 38.85 -23.92 0.73
C MET A 1 38.44 -22.47 0.94
N THR A 2 37.85 -21.82 -0.04
CA THR A 2 37.27 -20.49 0.13
C THR A 2 36.13 -20.60 1.13
N GLU A 3 36.14 -19.75 2.14
CA GLU A 3 35.05 -19.69 3.13
C GLU A 3 33.73 -19.41 2.42
N GLU A 4 32.69 -20.15 2.80
CA GLU A 4 31.37 -19.97 2.17
C GLU A 4 30.77 -18.63 2.60
N HIS A 5 30.23 -17.87 1.65
CA HIS A 5 29.60 -16.59 1.93
C HIS A 5 28.43 -16.74 2.91
N PRO A 6 28.30 -15.90 3.96
CA PRO A 6 27.26 -16.05 4.99
C PRO A 6 25.82 -16.10 4.42
N PHE A 7 25.55 -15.42 3.31
CA PHE A 7 24.24 -15.43 2.67
C PHE A 7 23.91 -16.73 1.93
N ALA A 8 24.89 -17.58 1.61
CA ALA A 8 24.68 -18.82 0.85
C ALA A 8 23.70 -19.79 1.55
N GLN A 9 23.64 -19.77 2.89
CA GLN A 9 22.71 -20.58 3.67
C GLN A 9 21.23 -20.32 3.29
N TYR A 10 20.86 -19.06 3.03
CA TYR A 10 19.48 -18.68 2.66
C TYR A 10 19.14 -19.16 1.24
N ILE A 11 20.07 -19.04 0.28
CA ILE A 11 19.89 -19.59 -1.06
C ILE A 11 19.74 -21.12 -0.99
N ARG A 12 20.57 -21.78 -0.17
CA ARG A 12 20.51 -23.23 0.01
C ARG A 12 19.18 -23.68 0.61
N THR A 13 18.65 -22.95 1.60
CA THR A 13 17.35 -23.24 2.22
C THR A 13 16.23 -23.22 1.21
N LEU A 14 16.20 -22.22 0.32
CA LEU A 14 15.19 -22.12 -0.75
C LEU A 14 15.46 -23.05 -1.93
N GLY A 15 16.72 -23.33 -2.24
CA GLY A 15 17.14 -23.95 -3.51
C GLY A 15 17.61 -25.40 -3.42
N LYS A 16 17.54 -26.08 -2.28
CA LYS A 16 18.07 -27.44 -2.05
C LYS A 16 17.35 -28.54 -2.85
N GLY A 17 16.49 -28.17 -3.78
CA GLY A 17 15.74 -29.10 -4.62
C GLY A 17 14.39 -29.49 -4.00
N ARG A 18 13.61 -30.26 -4.76
CA ARG A 18 12.18 -30.51 -4.49
C ARG A 18 11.88 -31.09 -3.10
N HIS A 19 12.80 -31.86 -2.54
CA HIS A 19 12.60 -32.54 -1.24
C HIS A 19 13.41 -31.93 -0.09
N GLY A 20 14.26 -30.94 -0.38
CA GLY A 20 15.15 -30.34 0.61
C GLY A 20 14.91 -28.84 0.84
N SER A 21 14.19 -28.19 -0.07
CA SER A 21 13.83 -26.79 0.07
C SER A 21 12.67 -26.60 1.06
N ARG A 22 12.71 -25.51 1.79
CA ARG A 22 11.65 -25.08 2.71
C ARG A 22 11.51 -23.57 2.73
N SER A 23 10.41 -23.09 3.29
CA SER A 23 10.23 -21.69 3.64
C SER A 23 11.14 -21.30 4.81
N PHE A 24 11.43 -20.01 4.90
CA PHE A 24 12.10 -19.45 6.07
C PHE A 24 11.17 -19.38 7.26
N THR A 25 11.75 -19.46 8.45
CA THR A 25 11.11 -18.92 9.65
C THR A 25 11.11 -17.39 9.57
N ARG A 26 10.33 -16.73 10.42
CA ARG A 26 10.30 -15.27 10.51
C ARG A 26 11.69 -14.68 10.77
N ASP A 27 12.48 -15.30 11.67
CA ASP A 27 13.82 -14.83 12.04
C ASP A 27 14.83 -15.04 10.89
N GLU A 28 14.75 -16.15 10.15
CA GLU A 28 15.58 -16.37 8.97
C GLU A 28 15.26 -15.35 7.86
N ALA A 29 13.97 -15.07 7.63
CA ALA A 29 13.52 -14.06 6.66
C ALA A 29 13.99 -12.66 7.08
N PHE A 30 13.85 -12.30 8.35
CA PHE A 30 14.37 -11.05 8.91
C PHE A 30 15.88 -10.91 8.67
N SER A 31 16.65 -11.92 9.03
CA SER A 31 18.11 -11.92 8.90
C SER A 31 18.56 -11.82 7.43
N ALA A 32 17.92 -12.59 6.54
CA ALA A 32 18.22 -12.55 5.10
C ALA A 32 17.95 -11.15 4.52
N MET A 33 16.81 -10.55 4.82
CA MET A 33 16.46 -9.21 4.34
C MET A 33 17.36 -8.14 4.94
N SER A 34 17.76 -8.27 6.20
CA SER A 34 18.70 -7.36 6.86
C SER A 34 20.05 -7.33 6.15
N MET A 35 20.60 -8.50 5.77
CA MET A 35 21.84 -8.58 4.99
C MET A 35 21.68 -7.94 3.60
N ILE A 36 20.53 -8.15 2.94
CA ILE A 36 20.22 -7.51 1.64
C ILE A 36 20.22 -5.99 1.80
N LEU A 37 19.54 -5.49 2.81
CA LEU A 37 19.42 -4.06 3.07
C LEU A 37 20.73 -3.43 3.56
N ALA A 38 21.58 -4.19 4.26
CA ALA A 38 22.94 -3.78 4.61
C ALA A 38 23.89 -3.73 3.40
N GLY A 39 23.55 -4.39 2.28
CA GLY A 39 24.42 -4.50 1.11
C GLY A 39 25.52 -5.54 1.29
N GLU A 40 25.31 -6.51 2.17
CA GLU A 40 26.25 -7.59 2.53
C GLU A 40 26.10 -8.81 1.64
N ILE A 41 25.59 -8.65 0.43
CA ILE A 41 25.33 -9.73 -0.51
C ILE A 41 25.86 -9.38 -1.91
N GLU A 42 26.20 -10.42 -2.67
CA GLU A 42 26.58 -10.28 -4.06
C GLU A 42 25.34 -10.16 -4.99
N PRO A 43 25.42 -9.40 -6.10
CA PRO A 43 24.31 -9.28 -7.06
C PRO A 43 23.77 -10.62 -7.56
N VAL A 44 24.63 -11.61 -7.76
CA VAL A 44 24.24 -12.98 -8.19
C VAL A 44 23.42 -13.68 -7.09
N GLN A 45 23.74 -13.44 -5.83
CA GLN A 45 23.00 -14.00 -4.70
C GLN A 45 21.61 -13.34 -4.59
N LEU A 46 21.51 -12.03 -4.77
CA LEU A 46 20.24 -11.31 -4.80
C LEU A 46 19.33 -11.88 -5.90
N GLY A 47 19.85 -12.03 -7.13
CA GLY A 47 19.08 -12.59 -8.24
C GLY A 47 18.55 -14.00 -7.94
N ALA A 48 19.42 -14.90 -7.46
CA ALA A 48 19.03 -16.27 -7.09
C ALA A 48 17.96 -16.28 -5.99
N PHE A 49 18.15 -15.49 -4.92
CA PHE A 49 17.24 -15.39 -3.80
C PHE A 49 15.84 -14.92 -4.24
N LEU A 50 15.76 -13.82 -5.00
CA LEU A 50 14.50 -13.27 -5.47
C LEU A 50 13.73 -14.23 -6.39
N MET A 51 14.43 -14.96 -7.26
CA MET A 51 13.79 -15.90 -8.19
C MET A 51 13.35 -17.18 -7.48
N LEU A 52 14.11 -17.70 -6.53
CA LEU A 52 13.68 -18.83 -5.71
C LEU A 52 12.44 -18.51 -4.88
N LEU A 53 12.40 -17.34 -4.24
CA LEU A 53 11.20 -16.86 -3.53
C LEU A 53 10.02 -16.69 -4.49
N ARG A 54 10.25 -16.11 -5.68
CA ARG A 54 9.18 -15.91 -6.66
C ARG A 54 8.53 -17.22 -7.12
N VAL A 55 9.32 -18.28 -7.28
CA VAL A 55 8.83 -19.61 -7.70
C VAL A 55 8.12 -20.32 -6.56
N LYS A 56 8.63 -20.17 -5.33
CA LYS A 56 8.07 -20.82 -4.15
C LYS A 56 6.81 -20.09 -3.65
N GLU A 57 6.70 -18.80 -3.89
CA GLU A 57 5.80 -17.85 -3.26
C GLU A 57 6.10 -17.66 -1.76
N GLU A 58 5.84 -16.46 -1.25
CA GLU A 58 6.15 -16.08 0.12
C GLU A 58 5.06 -16.58 1.09
N THR A 59 5.49 -17.10 2.22
CA THR A 59 4.59 -17.38 3.35
C THR A 59 4.35 -16.13 4.20
N ALA A 60 3.34 -16.16 5.05
CA ALA A 60 3.06 -15.07 5.99
C ALA A 60 4.23 -14.83 6.97
N GLU A 61 4.88 -15.88 7.44
CA GLU A 61 6.07 -15.81 8.29
C GLU A 61 7.22 -15.10 7.59
N GLU A 62 7.49 -15.46 6.33
CA GLU A 62 8.52 -14.82 5.52
C GLU A 62 8.20 -13.34 5.27
N LEU A 63 6.96 -13.02 4.92
CA LEU A 63 6.53 -11.64 4.73
C LEU A 63 6.70 -10.82 6.03
N ALA A 64 6.27 -11.35 7.17
CA ALA A 64 6.43 -10.68 8.45
C ALA A 64 7.91 -10.43 8.79
N GLY A 65 8.80 -11.39 8.53
CA GLY A 65 10.24 -11.24 8.71
C GLY A 65 10.83 -10.17 7.80
N PHE A 66 10.52 -10.22 6.51
CA PHE A 66 11.01 -9.25 5.52
C PHE A 66 10.53 -7.83 5.81
N VAL A 67 9.25 -7.67 6.16
CA VAL A 67 8.67 -6.37 6.53
C VAL A 67 9.32 -5.82 7.78
N SER A 68 9.53 -6.65 8.81
CA SER A 68 10.19 -6.22 10.05
C SER A 68 11.61 -5.71 9.79
N ALA A 69 12.39 -6.42 8.97
CA ALA A 69 13.74 -5.98 8.59
C ALA A 69 13.72 -4.67 7.76
N ALA A 70 12.77 -4.55 6.83
CA ALA A 70 12.61 -3.33 6.03
C ALA A 70 12.28 -2.11 6.92
N ARG A 71 11.37 -2.26 7.87
CA ARG A 71 11.01 -1.20 8.83
C ARG A 71 12.18 -0.80 9.72
N GLN A 72 12.97 -1.76 10.17
CA GLN A 72 14.15 -1.47 10.99
C GLN A 72 15.21 -0.69 10.21
N SER A 73 15.23 -0.80 8.87
CA SER A 73 16.18 -0.07 8.03
C SER A 73 15.83 1.41 7.84
N PHE A 74 14.63 1.86 8.24
CA PHE A 74 14.26 3.26 8.16
C PHE A 74 14.94 4.06 9.27
N SER A 75 15.39 5.27 8.91
CA SER A 75 15.84 6.23 9.91
C SER A 75 14.64 6.66 10.75
N GLN A 76 14.57 6.15 11.97
CA GLN A 76 13.48 6.52 12.88
C GLN A 76 13.68 7.96 13.37
N PRO A 77 12.67 8.82 13.29
CA PRO A 77 12.72 10.12 13.92
C PRO A 77 12.64 9.98 15.44
N ASP A 78 13.19 10.96 16.17
CA ASP A 78 13.17 10.99 17.64
C ASP A 78 11.74 11.02 18.19
N VAL A 79 10.80 11.60 17.44
CA VAL A 79 9.38 11.69 17.78
C VAL A 79 8.54 11.30 16.57
N VAL A 80 7.77 10.24 16.71
CA VAL A 80 6.79 9.84 15.69
C VAL A 80 5.41 10.38 16.12
N PRO A 81 4.79 11.28 15.34
CA PRO A 81 3.43 11.74 15.64
C PRO A 81 2.47 10.56 15.51
N LYS A 82 1.34 10.64 16.22
CA LYS A 82 0.26 9.68 16.00
C LYS A 82 -0.29 9.85 14.59
N VAL A 83 -0.27 8.76 13.82
CA VAL A 83 -0.88 8.67 12.49
C VAL A 83 -2.03 7.67 12.57
N ASP A 84 -3.19 8.03 12.03
CA ASP A 84 -4.37 7.17 12.08
C ASP A 84 -4.37 6.14 10.96
N LEU A 85 -3.94 6.52 9.75
CA LEU A 85 -4.05 5.67 8.56
C LEU A 85 -2.78 5.69 7.70
N ASP A 86 -2.21 4.50 7.50
CA ASP A 86 -1.20 4.22 6.49
C ASP A 86 -1.87 3.76 5.19
N TRP A 87 -1.45 4.32 4.05
CA TRP A 87 -2.03 4.00 2.75
C TRP A 87 -0.97 3.69 1.71
N SER A 88 -0.82 2.42 1.39
CA SER A 88 0.15 1.97 0.39
C SER A 88 -0.39 2.04 -1.04
N SER A 89 0.43 2.56 -1.99
CA SER A 89 0.06 2.75 -3.40
C SER A 89 1.19 2.38 -4.36
N TYR A 90 1.19 1.16 -4.87
CA TYR A 90 2.31 0.59 -5.63
C TYR A 90 1.94 0.00 -6.99
N ALA A 91 0.69 0.07 -7.42
CA ALA A 91 0.25 -0.54 -8.67
C ALA A 91 0.11 0.47 -9.81
N GLY A 92 -0.38 1.67 -9.53
CA GLY A 92 -0.78 2.65 -10.52
C GLY A 92 -2.02 2.22 -11.31
N LYS A 93 -2.71 3.15 -11.92
CA LYS A 93 -3.99 2.98 -12.62
C LYS A 93 -3.82 3.13 -14.12
N ARG A 94 -4.57 2.32 -14.93
CA ARG A 94 -4.54 2.36 -16.40
C ARG A 94 -5.90 2.46 -17.06
N ARG A 95 -6.97 2.22 -16.33
CA ARG A 95 -8.32 2.04 -16.89
C ARG A 95 -9.36 2.88 -16.19
N GLN A 96 -9.02 3.39 -15.04
CA GLN A 96 -9.76 4.33 -14.21
C GLN A 96 -8.75 5.22 -13.51
N LEU A 97 -9.11 6.45 -13.23
CA LEU A 97 -8.29 7.37 -12.47
C LEU A 97 -8.10 6.87 -11.02
N PRO A 98 -7.04 7.29 -10.31
CA PRO A 98 -6.81 6.92 -8.91
C PRO A 98 -7.73 7.71 -7.96
N TRP A 99 -9.02 7.36 -7.95
CA TRP A 99 -10.05 8.04 -7.15
C TRP A 99 -9.81 7.90 -5.65
N TYR A 100 -9.13 6.82 -5.20
CA TYR A 100 -8.73 6.64 -3.80
C TYR A 100 -7.89 7.78 -3.22
N VAL A 101 -7.23 8.57 -4.07
CA VAL A 101 -6.53 9.79 -3.60
C VAL A 101 -7.53 10.75 -2.99
N LEU A 102 -8.70 10.91 -3.59
CA LEU A 102 -9.77 11.72 -3.02
C LEU A 102 -10.37 11.10 -1.75
N SER A 103 -10.38 9.76 -1.63
CA SER A 103 -10.79 9.10 -0.37
C SER A 103 -9.83 9.45 0.77
N ALA A 104 -8.52 9.39 0.52
CA ALA A 104 -7.51 9.78 1.49
C ALA A 104 -7.61 11.25 1.90
N LEU A 105 -7.83 12.15 0.93
CA LEU A 105 -8.01 13.58 1.17
C LEU A 105 -9.33 13.89 1.89
N LEU A 106 -10.40 13.15 1.61
CA LEU A 106 -11.67 13.27 2.32
C LEU A 106 -11.50 12.91 3.80
N LEU A 107 -10.85 11.81 4.10
CA LEU A 107 -10.55 11.39 5.46
C LEU A 107 -9.68 12.42 6.19
N ALA A 108 -8.63 12.90 5.53
CA ALA A 108 -7.73 13.92 6.07
C ALA A 108 -8.47 15.25 6.36
N SER A 109 -9.39 15.68 5.49
CA SER A 109 -10.21 16.89 5.69
C SER A 109 -11.14 16.82 6.91
N ARG A 110 -11.36 15.61 7.44
CA ARG A 110 -12.18 15.32 8.61
C ARG A 110 -11.38 14.96 9.86
N GLY A 111 -10.07 15.25 9.83
CA GLY A 111 -9.20 15.09 10.99
C GLY A 111 -8.64 13.69 11.20
N ILE A 112 -8.79 12.78 10.23
CA ILE A 112 -8.07 11.50 10.22
C ILE A 112 -6.71 11.73 9.58
N SER A 113 -5.63 11.54 10.32
CA SER A 113 -4.29 11.74 9.81
C SER A 113 -3.88 10.60 8.88
N VAL A 114 -3.51 10.94 7.63
CA VAL A 114 -3.21 9.97 6.57
C VAL A 114 -1.77 10.11 6.09
N PHE A 115 -1.01 9.02 6.18
CA PHE A 115 0.31 8.90 5.57
C PHE A 115 0.21 7.98 4.34
N MET A 116 0.39 8.55 3.15
CA MET A 116 0.45 7.76 1.92
C MET A 116 1.88 7.55 1.48
N HIS A 117 2.16 6.37 0.94
CA HIS A 117 3.44 6.08 0.31
C HIS A 117 3.26 5.21 -0.94
N GLY A 118 4.16 5.36 -1.92
CA GLY A 118 3.98 4.62 -3.17
C GLY A 118 5.03 4.91 -4.23
N MET A 119 4.74 4.42 -5.44
CA MET A 119 5.65 4.61 -6.57
C MET A 119 5.70 6.08 -7.00
N LYS A 120 6.88 6.52 -7.46
CA LYS A 120 7.00 7.75 -8.21
C LYS A 120 6.34 7.62 -9.59
N SER A 121 6.11 8.75 -10.25
CA SER A 121 5.60 8.80 -11.62
C SER A 121 6.45 7.99 -12.58
N GLY A 122 5.81 7.39 -13.56
CA GLY A 122 6.50 6.67 -14.64
C GLY A 122 5.70 5.57 -15.31
N GLY A 123 6.09 5.26 -16.56
CA GLY A 123 5.42 4.23 -17.36
C GLY A 123 4.08 4.68 -17.95
N ASP A 124 3.22 3.71 -18.23
CA ASP A 124 1.90 3.88 -18.87
C ASP A 124 0.74 3.97 -17.85
N ARG A 125 1.06 4.29 -16.59
CA ARG A 125 0.11 4.32 -15.49
C ARG A 125 0.07 5.67 -14.81
N VAL A 126 -1.10 6.03 -14.32
CA VAL A 126 -1.28 7.17 -13.42
C VAL A 126 -1.03 6.69 -11.99
N HIS A 127 -0.04 7.27 -11.32
CA HIS A 127 0.28 6.98 -9.93
C HIS A 127 -0.29 8.04 -8.99
N THR A 128 -0.27 7.76 -7.69
CA THR A 128 -0.70 8.70 -6.65
C THR A 128 -0.01 10.06 -6.77
N VAL A 129 1.28 10.07 -7.03
CA VAL A 129 2.07 11.31 -7.18
C VAL A 129 1.57 12.16 -8.33
N ASP A 130 1.13 11.57 -9.46
CA ASP A 130 0.59 12.30 -10.61
C ASP A 130 -0.75 12.95 -10.26
N ALA A 131 -1.62 12.21 -9.56
CA ALA A 131 -2.88 12.71 -9.07
C ALA A 131 -2.70 13.86 -8.06
N LEU A 132 -1.79 13.70 -7.10
CA LEU A 132 -1.50 14.74 -6.11
C LEU A 132 -0.88 15.99 -6.76
N ALA A 133 0.04 15.81 -7.73
CA ALA A 133 0.61 16.92 -8.49
C ALA A 133 -0.45 17.72 -9.26
N SER A 134 -1.47 17.05 -9.82
CA SER A 134 -2.60 17.74 -10.48
C SER A 134 -3.46 18.56 -9.52
N LEU A 135 -3.37 18.26 -8.23
CA LEU A 135 -4.02 18.99 -7.14
C LEU A 135 -3.11 20.05 -6.49
N GLY A 136 -1.87 20.20 -6.98
CA GLY A 136 -0.86 21.10 -6.40
C GLY A 136 -0.16 20.55 -5.16
N ILE A 137 -0.41 19.28 -4.79
CA ILE A 137 0.17 18.67 -3.58
C ILE A 137 1.49 17.99 -3.94
N SER A 138 2.57 18.38 -3.27
CA SER A 138 3.91 17.85 -3.47
C SER A 138 4.19 16.64 -2.56
N ALA A 139 5.03 15.72 -3.05
CA ALA A 139 5.57 14.63 -2.23
C ALA A 139 6.59 15.19 -1.23
N SER A 140 6.67 14.57 -0.05
CA SER A 140 7.67 14.88 0.97
C SER A 140 9.06 14.35 0.57
N ASN A 141 10.11 15.09 0.93
CA ASN A 141 11.49 14.78 0.57
C ASN A 141 12.22 13.91 1.61
N SER A 142 11.63 13.71 2.77
CA SER A 142 12.17 12.85 3.84
C SER A 142 11.03 12.32 4.71
N LEU A 143 11.30 11.28 5.50
CA LEU A 143 10.33 10.75 6.46
C LEU A 143 9.99 11.81 7.52
N ASN A 144 10.94 12.59 7.98
CA ASN A 144 10.70 13.68 8.93
C ASN A 144 9.76 14.75 8.35
N ASP A 145 9.98 15.18 7.08
CA ASP A 145 9.09 16.14 6.41
C ASP A 145 7.68 15.58 6.26
N ALA A 146 7.55 14.29 5.93
CA ALA A 146 6.26 13.65 5.78
C ALA A 146 5.52 13.57 7.12
N LEU A 147 6.18 13.18 8.20
CA LEU A 147 5.58 13.12 9.53
C LEU A 147 5.19 14.50 10.05
N ASP A 148 6.01 15.52 9.79
CA ASP A 148 5.70 16.91 10.12
C ASP A 148 4.47 17.40 9.33
N ALA A 149 4.39 17.08 8.04
CA ALA A 149 3.23 17.41 7.20
C ALA A 149 1.95 16.71 7.70
N VAL A 150 2.02 15.41 8.03
CA VAL A 150 0.87 14.70 8.62
C VAL A 150 0.43 15.35 9.92
N SER A 151 1.38 15.69 10.80
CA SER A 151 1.07 16.34 12.09
C SER A 151 0.41 17.69 11.94
N LYS A 152 0.87 18.53 10.98
CA LYS A 152 0.40 19.90 10.79
C LYS A 152 -0.79 20.03 9.88
N LYS A 153 -0.85 19.22 8.83
CA LYS A 153 -1.81 19.33 7.72
C LYS A 153 -2.78 18.12 7.63
N GLY A 154 -2.56 17.07 8.41
CA GLY A 154 -3.36 15.84 8.40
C GLY A 154 -3.06 14.88 7.23
N PHE A 155 -2.17 15.25 6.30
CA PHE A 155 -1.89 14.46 5.11
C PHE A 155 -0.43 14.60 4.67
N ALA A 156 0.17 13.48 4.25
CA ALA A 156 1.44 13.48 3.51
C ALA A 156 1.49 12.33 2.50
N PHE A 157 2.25 12.52 1.43
CA PHE A 157 2.68 11.47 0.50
C PHE A 157 4.20 11.43 0.41
N MET A 158 4.73 10.21 0.43
CA MET A 158 6.17 9.97 0.26
C MET A 158 6.43 8.94 -0.83
N SER A 159 7.31 9.26 -1.79
CA SER A 159 7.65 8.30 -2.84
C SER A 159 8.59 7.21 -2.33
N PHE A 160 8.48 6.02 -2.90
CA PHE A 160 9.20 4.84 -2.44
C PHE A 160 10.71 4.92 -2.62
N ASP A 161 11.18 5.61 -3.64
CA ASP A 161 12.60 5.85 -3.87
C ASP A 161 13.24 6.75 -2.80
N VAL A 162 12.44 7.60 -2.15
CA VAL A 162 12.84 8.39 -0.98
C VAL A 162 12.68 7.58 0.31
N LEU A 163 11.57 6.85 0.47
CA LEU A 163 11.28 6.04 1.66
C LEU A 163 12.29 4.90 1.84
N SER A 164 12.54 4.14 0.78
CA SER A 164 13.45 2.98 0.80
C SER A 164 14.21 2.84 -0.51
N PRO A 165 15.30 3.60 -0.71
CA PRO A 165 16.09 3.57 -1.94
C PRO A 165 16.57 2.16 -2.31
N LYS A 166 16.95 1.34 -1.33
CA LYS A 166 17.43 -0.04 -1.57
C LYS A 166 16.32 -0.97 -2.05
N LEU A 167 15.15 -0.95 -1.44
CA LEU A 167 14.01 -1.74 -1.93
C LEU A 167 13.54 -1.24 -3.30
N GLN A 168 13.59 0.07 -3.56
CA GLN A 168 13.32 0.62 -4.89
C GLN A 168 14.32 0.11 -5.94
N GLN A 169 15.61 0.02 -5.62
CA GLN A 169 16.61 -0.57 -6.52
C GLN A 169 16.26 -2.02 -6.87
N ILE A 170 15.80 -2.81 -5.90
CA ILE A 170 15.36 -4.20 -6.14
C ILE A 170 14.10 -4.23 -7.03
N MET A 171 13.13 -3.35 -6.81
CA MET A 171 11.96 -3.25 -7.70
C MET A 171 12.36 -2.91 -9.14
N ASN A 172 13.38 -2.08 -9.32
CA ASN A 172 13.90 -1.68 -10.64
C ASN A 172 14.58 -2.83 -11.39
N LEU A 173 14.84 -3.98 -10.76
CA LEU A 173 15.33 -5.20 -11.45
C LEU A 173 14.24 -5.91 -12.27
N ARG A 174 12.96 -5.50 -12.15
CA ARG A 174 11.85 -6.09 -12.89
C ARG A 174 12.08 -6.21 -14.40
N PRO A 175 12.60 -5.20 -15.13
CA PRO A 175 12.88 -5.35 -16.56
C PRO A 175 13.95 -6.41 -16.87
N LEU A 176 14.90 -6.62 -15.96
CA LEU A 176 15.94 -7.65 -16.11
C LEU A 176 15.39 -9.06 -15.84
N PHE A 177 14.51 -9.20 -14.87
CA PHE A 177 13.91 -10.50 -14.53
C PHE A 177 12.69 -10.86 -15.39
N GLY A 178 12.04 -9.88 -16.02
CA GLY A 178 10.73 -10.05 -16.67
C GLY A 178 9.58 -10.31 -15.69
N LEU A 179 9.83 -10.37 -14.39
CA LEU A 179 8.90 -10.74 -13.32
C LEU A 179 8.96 -9.74 -12.18
N ARG A 180 7.85 -9.64 -11.44
CA ARG A 180 7.82 -8.92 -10.15
C ARG A 180 8.51 -9.75 -9.08
N SER A 181 9.24 -9.08 -8.18
CA SER A 181 9.86 -9.68 -6.99
C SER A 181 8.95 -9.58 -5.76
N PRO A 182 9.24 -10.31 -4.68
CA PRO A 182 8.57 -10.20 -3.38
C PRO A 182 8.50 -8.79 -2.80
N VAL A 183 9.45 -7.93 -3.16
CA VAL A 183 9.51 -6.53 -2.69
C VAL A 183 8.23 -5.77 -3.03
N HIS A 184 7.50 -6.13 -4.09
CA HIS A 184 6.21 -5.51 -4.41
C HIS A 184 5.13 -5.84 -3.38
N THR A 185 5.21 -6.98 -2.70
CA THR A 185 4.34 -7.35 -1.58
C THR A 185 4.78 -6.65 -0.30
N ILE A 186 6.08 -6.74 0.03
CA ILE A 186 6.69 -6.12 1.20
C ILE A 186 6.39 -4.61 1.26
N ALA A 187 6.53 -3.90 0.13
CA ALA A 187 6.31 -2.47 0.05
C ALA A 187 4.90 -2.03 0.52
N ARG A 188 3.87 -2.88 0.29
CA ARG A 188 2.50 -2.58 0.71
C ARG A 188 2.28 -2.67 2.22
N MET A 189 3.17 -3.36 2.92
CA MET A 189 3.05 -3.67 4.34
C MET A 189 4.00 -2.84 5.22
N LEU A 190 4.64 -1.81 4.65
CA LEU A 190 5.72 -1.11 5.37
C LEU A 190 5.23 -0.30 6.56
N ASN A 191 4.06 0.33 6.48
CA ASN A 191 3.52 1.19 7.54
C ASN A 191 4.62 2.03 8.22
N PRO A 192 5.33 2.92 7.48
CA PRO A 192 6.56 3.54 7.94
C PRO A 192 6.37 4.53 9.10
N ALA A 193 5.14 5.00 9.29
CA ALA A 193 4.76 5.90 10.38
C ALA A 193 4.13 5.16 11.57
N SER A 194 4.11 3.82 11.57
CA SER A 194 3.43 3.02 12.60
C SER A 194 2.00 3.49 12.86
N ALA A 195 1.26 3.76 11.79
CA ALA A 195 -0.12 4.23 11.85
C ALA A 195 -1.03 3.20 12.54
N GLN A 196 -2.09 3.71 13.16
CA GLN A 196 -3.07 2.89 13.89
C GLN A 196 -3.73 1.83 13.02
N LEU A 197 -3.95 2.11 11.73
CA LEU A 197 -4.52 1.21 10.73
C LEU A 197 -3.73 1.30 9.43
N SER A 198 -3.47 0.16 8.77
CA SER A 198 -2.92 0.11 7.42
C SER A 198 -3.98 -0.34 6.43
N ILE A 199 -4.12 0.34 5.29
CA ILE A 199 -5.01 -0.05 4.20
C ILE A 199 -4.21 -0.49 2.99
N GLN A 200 -4.50 -1.69 2.47
CA GLN A 200 -3.72 -2.33 1.42
C GLN A 200 -4.60 -2.82 0.28
N GLY A 201 -4.25 -2.43 -0.93
CA GLY A 201 -4.86 -2.95 -2.15
C GLY A 201 -3.98 -4.02 -2.78
N ILE A 202 -4.58 -5.14 -3.17
CA ILE A 202 -3.88 -6.19 -3.92
C ILE A 202 -4.59 -6.47 -5.25
N PHE A 203 -3.84 -6.98 -6.22
CA PHE A 203 -4.39 -7.29 -7.55
C PHE A 203 -4.94 -8.71 -7.62
N HIS A 204 -4.20 -9.70 -7.10
CA HIS A 204 -4.57 -11.11 -7.14
C HIS A 204 -5.16 -11.56 -5.80
N PRO A 205 -6.42 -12.01 -5.75
CA PRO A 205 -7.09 -12.42 -4.50
C PRO A 205 -6.36 -13.50 -3.70
N GLY A 206 -5.57 -14.35 -4.36
CA GLY A 206 -4.77 -15.40 -3.69
C GLY A 206 -3.78 -14.87 -2.63
N TYR A 207 -3.42 -13.58 -2.69
CA TYR A 207 -2.54 -12.95 -1.70
C TYR A 207 -3.28 -12.35 -0.49
N LEU A 208 -4.63 -12.38 -0.47
CA LEU A 208 -5.39 -11.84 0.67
C LEU A 208 -5.04 -12.56 1.98
N ASP A 209 -4.95 -13.90 1.93
CA ASP A 209 -4.62 -14.72 3.11
C ASP A 209 -3.22 -14.40 3.65
N SER A 210 -2.21 -14.38 2.78
CA SER A 210 -0.83 -14.14 3.20
C SER A 210 -0.64 -12.75 3.79
N HIS A 211 -1.29 -11.71 3.20
CA HIS A 211 -1.27 -10.35 3.76
C HIS A 211 -1.94 -10.29 5.13
N GLN A 212 -3.14 -10.88 5.26
CA GLN A 212 -3.89 -10.87 6.53
C GLN A 212 -3.12 -11.61 7.64
N GLN A 213 -2.61 -12.81 7.35
CA GLN A 213 -1.82 -13.57 8.31
C GLN A 213 -0.50 -12.87 8.69
N ALA A 214 0.19 -12.27 7.71
CA ALA A 214 1.40 -11.51 7.98
C ALA A 214 1.11 -10.26 8.82
N GLY A 215 0.00 -9.55 8.59
CA GLY A 215 -0.45 -8.44 9.43
C GLY A 215 -0.71 -8.86 10.87
N LYS A 216 -1.34 -10.03 11.08
CA LYS A 216 -1.51 -10.61 12.42
C LYS A 216 -0.16 -10.93 13.09
N LEU A 217 0.78 -11.53 12.36
CA LEU A 217 2.13 -11.82 12.86
C LEU A 217 2.93 -10.55 13.19
N LEU A 218 2.63 -9.45 12.52
CA LEU A 218 3.24 -8.13 12.78
C LEU A 218 2.55 -7.35 13.91
N ASP A 219 1.48 -7.91 14.49
CA ASP A 219 0.64 -7.25 15.52
C ASP A 219 0.08 -5.91 15.04
N GLU A 220 -0.42 -5.88 13.80
CA GLU A 220 -0.94 -4.67 13.16
C GLU A 220 -2.44 -4.71 12.92
N ASN A 221 -3.11 -3.60 13.16
CA ASN A 221 -4.43 -3.39 12.60
C ASN A 221 -4.30 -3.10 11.09
N MET A 222 -5.02 -3.86 10.29
CA MET A 222 -4.98 -3.70 8.84
C MET A 222 -6.28 -4.04 8.16
N VAL A 223 -6.45 -3.47 7.00
CA VAL A 223 -7.49 -3.81 6.03
C VAL A 223 -6.83 -4.15 4.70
N VAL A 224 -7.15 -5.31 4.16
CA VAL A 224 -6.68 -5.72 2.83
C VAL A 224 -7.82 -6.21 1.98
N PHE A 225 -7.85 -5.78 0.72
CA PHE A 225 -8.86 -6.21 -0.25
C PHE A 225 -8.33 -6.22 -1.68
N LYS A 226 -9.05 -6.92 -2.56
CA LYS A 226 -8.79 -6.82 -3.99
C LYS A 226 -9.22 -5.43 -4.46
N GLY A 227 -8.24 -4.54 -4.60
CA GLY A 227 -8.48 -3.19 -5.04
C GLY A 227 -8.48 -3.03 -6.59
N GLU A 228 -9.12 -1.97 -7.07
CA GLU A 228 -9.18 -1.66 -8.50
C GLU A 228 -7.78 -1.33 -9.05
N GLY A 229 -7.38 -2.08 -10.07
CA GLY A 229 -6.02 -1.99 -10.62
C GLY A 229 -4.92 -2.49 -9.67
N GLY A 230 -5.26 -2.99 -8.47
CA GLY A 230 -4.32 -3.40 -7.42
C GLY A 230 -3.92 -2.28 -6.46
N GLU A 231 -4.62 -1.16 -6.52
CA GLU A 231 -4.56 -0.08 -5.53
C GLU A 231 -5.62 -0.28 -4.45
N ALA A 232 -5.45 0.36 -3.29
CA ALA A 232 -6.44 0.32 -2.21
C ALA A 232 -7.65 1.21 -2.56
N GLU A 233 -8.38 0.79 -3.59
CA GLU A 233 -9.57 1.43 -4.13
C GLU A 233 -10.65 0.41 -4.34
N ARG A 234 -11.81 0.64 -3.72
CA ARG A 234 -13.00 -0.18 -3.97
C ARG A 234 -13.52 0.08 -5.38
N ASN A 235 -13.72 -1.00 -6.15
CA ASN A 235 -14.47 -0.92 -7.38
C ASN A 235 -15.98 -0.94 -7.05
N PRO A 236 -16.74 0.13 -7.31
CA PRO A 236 -18.16 0.21 -6.96
C PRO A 236 -19.06 -0.73 -7.79
N ASP A 237 -18.56 -1.22 -8.92
CA ASP A 237 -19.31 -2.13 -9.82
C ASP A 237 -19.19 -3.60 -9.40
N LEU A 238 -18.43 -3.92 -8.35
CA LEU A 238 -18.12 -5.29 -7.98
C LEU A 238 -18.27 -5.51 -6.48
N VAL A 239 -18.66 -6.74 -6.11
CA VAL A 239 -18.52 -7.21 -4.74
C VAL A 239 -17.06 -7.13 -4.32
N CYS A 240 -16.80 -6.56 -3.15
CA CYS A 240 -15.46 -6.41 -2.60
C CYS A 240 -15.33 -7.26 -1.33
N LYS A 241 -14.47 -8.29 -1.37
CA LYS A 241 -14.07 -9.03 -0.18
C LYS A 241 -13.01 -8.25 0.57
N VAL A 242 -13.31 -7.89 1.80
CA VAL A 242 -12.43 -7.15 2.69
C VAL A 242 -12.01 -8.06 3.82
N ARG A 243 -10.71 -8.20 4.02
CA ARG A 243 -10.12 -8.91 5.15
C ARG A 243 -9.49 -7.93 6.11
N THR A 244 -9.61 -8.21 7.38
CA THR A 244 -9.13 -7.34 8.45
C THR A 244 -8.30 -8.10 9.46
N VAL A 245 -7.36 -7.42 10.07
CA VAL A 245 -6.83 -7.75 11.40
C VAL A 245 -7.11 -6.54 12.26
N LEU A 246 -7.89 -6.70 13.31
CA LEU A 246 -8.29 -5.61 14.19
C LEU A 246 -8.16 -6.10 15.64
N ASP A 247 -7.27 -5.44 16.40
CA ASP A 247 -6.98 -5.80 17.80
C ASP A 247 -6.57 -7.29 17.96
N GLY A 248 -5.78 -7.79 16.99
CA GLY A 248 -5.29 -9.17 16.92
C GLY A 248 -6.31 -10.19 16.37
N GLU A 249 -7.56 -9.78 16.12
CA GLU A 249 -8.60 -10.66 15.57
C GLU A 249 -8.68 -10.54 14.04
N MET A 250 -8.75 -11.69 13.38
CA MET A 250 -8.90 -11.78 11.91
C MET A 250 -10.38 -11.79 11.55
N GLY A 251 -10.76 -10.94 10.59
CA GLY A 251 -12.12 -10.87 10.05
C GLY A 251 -12.16 -10.94 8.53
N GLU A 252 -13.30 -11.32 7.99
CA GLU A 252 -13.63 -11.26 6.56
C GLU A 252 -15.08 -10.80 6.42
N GLU A 253 -15.31 -9.90 5.45
CA GLU A 253 -16.65 -9.45 5.11
C GLU A 253 -16.76 -9.15 3.61
N GLU A 254 -17.99 -9.24 3.09
CA GLU A 254 -18.29 -8.89 1.71
C GLU A 254 -19.05 -7.56 1.67
N TRP A 255 -18.51 -6.62 0.87
CA TRP A 255 -19.16 -5.35 0.56
C TRP A 255 -19.87 -5.50 -0.80
N PRO A 256 -21.19 -5.31 -0.86
CA PRO A 256 -21.95 -5.49 -2.10
C PRO A 256 -21.53 -4.49 -3.17
N GLU A 257 -21.80 -4.81 -4.42
CA GLU A 257 -21.72 -3.84 -5.50
C GLU A 257 -22.66 -2.65 -5.23
N LEU A 258 -22.25 -1.47 -5.67
CA LEU A 258 -23.04 -0.24 -5.52
C LEU A 258 -23.86 0.07 -6.77
N PHE A 259 -23.57 -0.59 -7.90
CA PHE A 259 -24.24 -0.40 -9.16
C PHE A 259 -24.69 -1.74 -9.76
N ALA A 260 -25.92 -1.76 -10.28
CA ALA A 260 -26.45 -2.93 -10.97
C ALA A 260 -25.82 -3.16 -12.37
N VAL A 261 -25.26 -2.10 -12.99
CA VAL A 261 -24.64 -2.13 -14.30
C VAL A 261 -23.23 -1.60 -14.20
N ARG A 262 -22.29 -2.32 -14.82
CA ARG A 262 -20.88 -1.93 -14.79
C ARG A 262 -20.60 -0.72 -15.68
N HIS A 263 -19.79 0.19 -15.17
CA HIS A 263 -19.32 1.34 -15.90
C HIS A 263 -18.28 0.99 -16.97
N VAL A 264 -18.29 1.74 -18.04
CA VAL A 264 -17.25 1.68 -19.08
C VAL A 264 -15.96 2.27 -18.49
N LYS A 265 -14.84 1.69 -18.87
CA LYS A 265 -13.52 2.18 -18.44
C LYS A 265 -13.21 3.51 -19.12
N ASP A 266 -12.40 4.33 -18.44
CA ASP A 266 -11.96 5.60 -19.01
C ASP A 266 -11.17 5.38 -20.30
N GLU A 267 -11.54 6.11 -21.36
CA GLU A 267 -10.79 6.16 -22.62
C GLU A 267 -9.52 6.98 -22.45
N GLU A 268 -9.60 8.08 -21.67
CA GLU A 268 -8.49 8.97 -21.37
C GLU A 268 -8.23 9.07 -19.87
N MET A 269 -6.97 9.04 -19.50
CA MET A 269 -6.52 9.15 -18.11
C MET A 269 -6.16 10.61 -17.75
N ASP A 270 -7.10 11.55 -18.01
CA ASP A 270 -6.91 12.97 -17.67
C ASP A 270 -6.99 13.20 -16.15
N VAL A 271 -5.84 13.36 -15.53
CA VAL A 271 -5.73 13.57 -14.06
C VAL A 271 -6.41 14.86 -13.59
N ALA A 272 -6.65 15.84 -14.47
CA ALA A 272 -7.36 17.08 -14.09
C ALA A 272 -8.82 16.81 -13.66
N ARG A 273 -9.41 15.69 -14.10
CA ARG A 273 -10.74 15.25 -13.67
C ARG A 273 -10.82 15.02 -12.16
N ILE A 274 -9.72 14.61 -11.51
CA ILE A 274 -9.66 14.37 -10.06
C ILE A 274 -9.98 15.68 -9.31
N GLY A 275 -9.30 16.78 -9.70
CA GLY A 275 -9.56 18.08 -9.11
C GLY A 275 -10.94 18.64 -9.43
N LYS A 276 -11.44 18.41 -10.66
CA LYS A 276 -12.79 18.84 -11.05
C LYS A 276 -13.87 18.12 -10.24
N LEU A 277 -13.73 16.80 -10.02
CA LEU A 277 -14.66 16.03 -9.19
C LEU A 277 -14.63 16.52 -7.71
N TRP A 278 -13.44 16.79 -7.17
CA TRP A 278 -13.32 17.34 -5.82
C TRP A 278 -14.06 18.67 -5.65
N ARG A 279 -13.96 19.58 -6.63
CA ARG A 279 -14.60 20.89 -6.59
C ARG A 279 -16.07 20.89 -7.01
N GLY A 280 -16.61 19.74 -7.45
CA GLY A 280 -18.00 19.65 -7.91
C GLY A 280 -18.19 20.22 -9.34
N GLU A 281 -17.14 20.38 -10.10
CA GLU A 281 -17.13 20.86 -11.50
C GLU A 281 -17.32 19.72 -12.52
N LEU A 282 -17.27 18.49 -12.07
CA LEU A 282 -17.46 17.27 -12.85
C LEU A 282 -18.43 16.36 -12.09
N ASP A 283 -19.42 15.84 -12.81
CA ASP A 283 -20.24 14.73 -12.35
C ASP A 283 -19.66 13.42 -12.90
N ASP A 284 -19.09 12.62 -12.01
CA ASP A 284 -18.53 11.31 -12.31
C ASP A 284 -19.02 10.33 -11.24
N GLU A 285 -20.09 9.62 -11.57
CA GLU A 285 -20.77 8.73 -10.62
C GLU A 285 -19.86 7.60 -10.14
N TYR A 286 -19.11 6.98 -11.08
CA TYR A 286 -18.14 5.94 -10.72
C TYR A 286 -17.05 6.49 -9.78
N GLY A 287 -16.47 7.63 -10.13
CA GLY A 287 -15.44 8.29 -9.32
C GLY A 287 -15.94 8.63 -7.93
N ARG A 288 -17.13 9.25 -7.85
CA ARG A 288 -17.78 9.61 -6.57
C ARG A 288 -17.98 8.37 -5.69
N MET A 289 -18.55 7.30 -6.22
CA MET A 289 -18.84 6.09 -5.46
C MET A 289 -17.58 5.28 -5.13
N SER A 290 -16.53 5.33 -5.98
CA SER A 290 -15.20 4.81 -5.64
C SER A 290 -14.62 5.54 -4.42
N VAL A 291 -14.72 6.87 -4.38
CA VAL A 291 -14.25 7.69 -3.24
C VAL A 291 -15.02 7.33 -1.98
N ILE A 292 -16.34 7.38 -2.01
CA ILE A 292 -17.20 7.11 -0.85
C ILE A 292 -16.99 5.68 -0.35
N GLY A 293 -17.05 4.70 -1.25
CA GLY A 293 -16.93 3.29 -0.87
C GLY A 293 -15.55 2.93 -0.32
N THR A 294 -14.48 3.56 -0.82
CA THR A 294 -13.13 3.34 -0.30
C THR A 294 -12.93 4.01 1.05
N ALA A 295 -13.41 5.25 1.22
CA ALA A 295 -13.38 5.94 2.50
C ALA A 295 -14.19 5.20 3.57
N ALA A 296 -15.34 4.64 3.20
CA ALA A 296 -16.19 3.86 4.11
C ALA A 296 -15.48 2.61 4.66
N ILE A 297 -14.71 1.89 3.83
CA ILE A 297 -13.91 0.74 4.29
C ILE A 297 -12.92 1.18 5.38
N ALA A 298 -12.21 2.27 5.17
CA ALA A 298 -11.27 2.81 6.15
C ALA A 298 -11.98 3.28 7.43
N LEU A 299 -13.11 4.01 7.29
CA LEU A 299 -13.92 4.51 8.42
C LEU A 299 -14.44 3.38 9.29
N LYS A 300 -15.00 2.32 8.67
CA LYS A 300 -15.47 1.14 9.41
C LYS A 300 -14.39 0.58 10.30
N ALA A 301 -13.21 0.37 9.75
CA ALA A 301 -12.09 -0.22 10.48
C ALA A 301 -11.52 0.72 11.56
N LEU A 302 -11.38 2.02 11.29
CA LEU A 302 -10.87 3.01 12.25
C LEU A 302 -11.83 3.26 13.41
N LYS A 303 -13.13 3.38 13.11
CA LYS A 303 -14.15 3.78 14.08
C LYS A 303 -14.89 2.60 14.71
N ARG A 304 -14.66 1.37 14.24
CA ARG A 304 -15.36 0.15 14.71
C ARG A 304 -16.89 0.25 14.59
N ILE A 305 -17.37 0.87 13.52
CA ILE A 305 -18.80 1.03 13.22
C ILE A 305 -19.29 0.00 12.21
N SER A 306 -20.60 -0.06 11.96
CA SER A 306 -21.16 -0.95 10.95
C SER A 306 -20.80 -0.50 9.53
N MET A 307 -20.98 -1.39 8.54
CA MET A 307 -20.78 -1.06 7.13
C MET A 307 -21.75 0.05 6.68
N ASN A 308 -23.00 -0.01 7.10
CA ASN A 308 -24.02 0.98 6.74
C ASN A 308 -23.67 2.34 7.33
N ASP A 309 -23.35 2.42 8.62
CA ASP A 309 -22.95 3.67 9.27
C ASP A 309 -21.70 4.26 8.60
N ALA A 310 -20.75 3.41 8.19
CA ALA A 310 -19.54 3.86 7.50
C ALA A 310 -19.83 4.41 6.10
N MET A 311 -20.76 3.80 5.36
CA MET A 311 -21.20 4.29 4.05
C MET A 311 -21.94 5.63 4.19
N GLU A 312 -22.90 5.72 5.10
CA GLU A 312 -23.66 6.95 5.37
C GLU A 312 -22.72 8.09 5.79
N MET A 313 -21.77 7.81 6.70
CA MET A 313 -20.78 8.78 7.14
C MET A 313 -19.87 9.25 6.00
N ALA A 314 -19.40 8.33 5.15
CA ALA A 314 -18.54 8.68 4.02
C ALA A 314 -19.30 9.53 2.98
N GLU A 315 -20.58 9.23 2.73
CA GLU A 315 -21.43 10.01 1.85
C GLU A 315 -21.71 11.41 2.41
N GLU A 316 -22.10 11.52 3.69
CA GLU A 316 -22.28 12.81 4.37
C GLU A 316 -21.00 13.65 4.29
N TRP A 317 -19.84 13.03 4.54
CA TRP A 317 -18.55 13.71 4.47
C TRP A 317 -18.21 14.19 3.06
N TRP A 318 -18.56 13.40 2.04
CA TRP A 318 -18.37 13.79 0.66
C TRP A 318 -19.24 14.97 0.26
N GLU A 319 -20.53 14.93 0.60
CA GLU A 319 -21.49 16.01 0.26
C GLU A 319 -21.17 17.32 0.99
N SER A 320 -20.70 17.24 2.23
CA SER A 320 -20.34 18.41 3.05
C SER A 320 -18.84 18.72 3.04
N ARG A 321 -18.06 18.19 2.06
CA ARG A 321 -16.61 18.36 2.02
C ARG A 321 -16.19 19.82 1.87
N ASP A 322 -15.13 20.17 2.56
CA ASP A 322 -14.46 21.47 2.37
C ASP A 322 -13.58 21.41 1.11
N VAL A 323 -14.09 21.94 0.02
CA VAL A 323 -13.38 21.97 -1.28
C VAL A 323 -12.07 22.76 -1.21
N SER A 324 -11.91 23.68 -0.25
CA SER A 324 -10.70 24.47 -0.05
C SER A 324 -9.57 23.67 0.63
N PHE A 325 -9.88 22.51 1.22
CA PHE A 325 -8.90 21.70 1.96
C PHE A 325 -7.69 21.37 1.14
N VAL A 326 -7.88 20.94 -0.10
CA VAL A 326 -6.80 20.57 -1.02
C VAL A 326 -5.84 21.75 -1.26
N GLY A 327 -6.35 22.96 -1.41
CA GLY A 327 -5.53 24.16 -1.58
C GLY A 327 -4.66 24.51 -0.35
N ARG A 328 -5.01 24.02 0.84
CA ARG A 328 -4.20 24.20 2.06
C ARG A 328 -3.06 23.19 2.18
N LEU A 329 -3.10 22.11 1.38
CA LEU A 329 -2.04 21.10 1.33
C LEU A 329 -0.94 21.46 0.32
N ALA A 330 -1.30 22.24 -0.69
CA ALA A 330 -0.43 22.68 -1.78
C ALA A 330 0.75 23.55 -1.31
#